data_545497ba902c0e8d1e6d1d141ac0f10c
#
_entry.id   545497ba902c0e8d1e6d1d141ac0f10c
#
_cell.length_a   1.000
_cell.length_b   1.000
_cell.length_c   1.000
_cell.angle_alpha   90.00
_cell.angle_beta   90.00
_cell.angle_gamma   90.00
#
_symmetry.space_group_name_H-M   'P 1'
#
loop_
_entity.id
_entity.type
_entity.pdbx_description
1 polymer ?
#
loop_
_entity_poly.entity_id
_entity_poly.type
_entity_poly.pdbx_seq_one_letter_code
_entity_poly.pdbx_strand_id
1 'polypeptide(L)'
;MTGPATSAPPEARPLRYQRILLKLSGEALLGDRQYGVDPAVCAFIARQVAEIHGAGVQIGIVVGGGNIFRGLAASARGMDRATGDYIGMLATVMNGLALQDALERAGVPTRVMTAIAMNEVAEPYIRRRAIRHLEKGRVTIYVAGTGNPYFTTDTAAALRAVEIHAEILLKATKVDGVYDKDPMAHADARR
;
A
#
# COMPACT_ATOMS: atom_id res chain seq x y z
N MET A 1 -44.47 -23.16 -27.17
CA MET A 1 -43.00 -23.01 -27.13
C MET A 1 -42.68 -21.74 -26.35
N THR A 2 -42.45 -21.89 -25.06
CA THR A 2 -42.10 -20.77 -24.17
C THR A 2 -40.57 -20.71 -24.14
N GLY A 3 -40.01 -19.60 -24.68
CA GLY A 3 -38.56 -19.36 -24.66
C GLY A 3 -38.03 -19.13 -23.22
N PRO A 4 -36.75 -19.42 -22.96
CA PRO A 4 -36.17 -19.25 -21.64
C PRO A 4 -36.10 -17.77 -21.28
N ALA A 5 -36.61 -17.41 -20.08
CA ALA A 5 -36.51 -16.10 -19.51
C ALA A 5 -35.02 -15.79 -19.25
N THR A 6 -34.48 -14.82 -19.97
CA THR A 6 -33.14 -14.27 -19.73
C THR A 6 -33.16 -13.51 -18.40
N SER A 7 -32.62 -14.07 -17.35
CA SER A 7 -32.44 -13.36 -16.08
C SER A 7 -31.50 -12.17 -16.32
N ALA A 8 -32.01 -10.96 -15.99
CA ALA A 8 -31.16 -9.75 -16.01
C ALA A 8 -29.94 -9.95 -15.10
N PRO A 9 -28.77 -9.45 -15.49
CA PRO A 9 -27.59 -9.52 -14.62
C PRO A 9 -27.89 -8.80 -13.29
N PRO A 10 -27.37 -9.30 -12.17
CA PRO A 10 -27.60 -8.68 -10.87
C PRO A 10 -27.14 -7.21 -10.91
N GLU A 11 -28.02 -6.29 -10.48
CA GLU A 11 -27.67 -4.88 -10.35
C GLU A 11 -26.41 -4.73 -9.50
N ALA A 12 -25.38 -4.09 -10.05
CA ALA A 12 -24.14 -3.83 -9.34
C ALA A 12 -24.46 -2.99 -8.10
N ARG A 13 -24.16 -3.52 -6.91
CA ARG A 13 -24.33 -2.77 -5.66
C ARG A 13 -23.52 -1.47 -5.73
N PRO A 14 -24.09 -0.32 -5.34
CA PRO A 14 -23.36 0.94 -5.36
C PRO A 14 -22.11 0.84 -4.47
N LEU A 15 -20.98 1.32 -4.96
CA LEU A 15 -19.74 1.38 -4.20
C LEU A 15 -19.93 2.28 -2.97
N ARG A 16 -19.55 1.79 -1.79
CA ARG A 16 -19.57 2.60 -0.56
C ARG A 16 -18.51 3.70 -0.58
N TYR A 17 -17.37 3.43 -1.21
CA TYR A 17 -16.24 4.34 -1.34
C TYR A 17 -15.72 4.30 -2.77
N GLN A 18 -15.50 5.47 -3.36
CA GLN A 18 -14.98 5.60 -4.73
C GLN A 18 -13.46 5.71 -4.77
N ARG A 19 -12.86 6.29 -3.72
CA ARG A 19 -11.40 6.45 -3.61
C ARG A 19 -10.92 6.02 -2.24
N ILE A 20 -9.98 5.09 -2.22
CA ILE A 20 -9.41 4.55 -0.99
C ILE A 20 -7.89 4.72 -0.96
N LEU A 21 -7.33 4.80 0.25
CA LEU A 21 -5.90 4.58 0.45
C LEU A 21 -5.71 3.29 1.25
N LEU A 22 -4.93 2.37 0.71
CA LEU A 22 -4.55 1.12 1.37
C LEU A 22 -3.12 1.24 1.91
N LYS A 23 -2.94 1.08 3.23
CA LYS A 23 -1.62 0.99 3.84
C LYS A 23 -1.23 -0.46 4.09
N LEU A 24 -0.12 -0.88 3.52
CA LEU A 24 0.47 -2.21 3.70
C LEU A 24 1.72 -2.12 4.58
N SER A 25 1.86 -3.02 5.54
CA SER A 25 3.16 -3.21 6.21
C SER A 25 4.15 -3.86 5.23
N GLY A 26 5.43 -3.45 5.26
CA GLY A 26 6.46 -4.19 4.54
C GLY A 26 6.51 -5.67 4.93
N GLU A 27 6.27 -5.98 6.19
CA GLU A 27 6.22 -7.37 6.68
C GLU A 27 5.12 -8.20 6.02
N ALA A 28 4.05 -7.58 5.52
CA ALA A 28 3.02 -8.29 4.76
C ALA A 28 3.54 -8.85 3.43
N LEU A 29 4.71 -8.39 2.94
CA LEU A 29 5.33 -8.86 1.71
C LEU A 29 6.35 -9.99 1.93
N LEU A 30 6.61 -10.39 3.17
CA LEU A 30 7.58 -11.43 3.50
C LEU A 30 7.13 -12.85 3.13
N GLY A 31 5.81 -13.14 3.21
CA GLY A 31 5.35 -14.53 3.24
C GLY A 31 6.01 -15.30 4.39
N ASP A 32 6.51 -16.48 4.08
CA ASP A 32 7.26 -17.33 5.04
C ASP A 32 8.75 -16.99 5.14
N ARG A 33 9.20 -15.94 4.44
CA ARG A 33 10.60 -15.51 4.43
C ARG A 33 10.93 -14.69 5.66
N GLN A 34 12.19 -14.71 6.08
CA GLN A 34 12.68 -13.86 7.17
C GLN A 34 13.08 -12.46 6.69
N TYR A 35 13.30 -12.28 5.39
CA TYR A 35 13.82 -11.06 4.77
C TYR A 35 13.40 -10.95 3.30
N GLY A 36 13.21 -9.71 2.83
CA GLY A 36 12.97 -9.41 1.43
C GLY A 36 11.50 -9.42 1.04
N VAL A 37 11.22 -9.73 -0.21
CA VAL A 37 9.89 -9.74 -0.82
C VAL A 37 9.57 -11.12 -1.34
N ASP A 38 8.40 -11.64 -1.03
CA ASP A 38 7.89 -12.88 -1.60
C ASP A 38 7.03 -12.58 -2.84
N PRO A 39 7.45 -13.01 -4.04
CA PRO A 39 6.68 -12.80 -5.28
C PRO A 39 5.28 -13.40 -5.25
N ALA A 40 5.08 -14.53 -4.55
CA ALA A 40 3.76 -15.16 -4.45
C ALA A 40 2.80 -14.31 -3.63
N VAL A 41 3.29 -13.69 -2.55
CA VAL A 41 2.51 -12.75 -1.74
C VAL A 41 2.19 -11.49 -2.53
N CYS A 42 3.16 -10.93 -3.28
CA CYS A 42 2.89 -9.79 -4.16
C CYS A 42 1.80 -10.12 -5.20
N ALA A 43 1.86 -11.31 -5.82
CA ALA A 43 0.85 -11.76 -6.75
C ALA A 43 -0.52 -11.97 -6.09
N PHE A 44 -0.56 -12.45 -4.85
CA PHE A 44 -1.81 -12.56 -4.08
C PHE A 44 -2.42 -11.18 -3.83
N ILE A 45 -1.64 -10.22 -3.31
CA ILE A 45 -2.10 -8.85 -3.07
C ILE A 45 -2.57 -8.20 -4.37
N ALA A 46 -1.82 -8.39 -5.46
CA ALA A 46 -2.17 -7.83 -6.77
C ALA A 46 -3.52 -8.33 -7.27
N ARG A 47 -3.85 -9.63 -7.09
CA ARG A 47 -5.19 -10.15 -7.44
C ARG A 47 -6.31 -9.51 -6.63
N GLN A 48 -6.12 -9.33 -5.31
CA GLN A 48 -7.11 -8.67 -4.45
C GLN A 48 -7.32 -7.20 -4.85
N VAL A 49 -6.24 -6.48 -5.15
CA VAL A 49 -6.31 -5.10 -5.63
C VAL A 49 -6.97 -5.04 -7.01
N ALA A 50 -6.67 -5.97 -7.91
CA ALA A 50 -7.27 -6.05 -9.24
C ALA A 50 -8.79 -6.25 -9.18
N GLU A 51 -9.28 -7.08 -8.27
CA GLU A 51 -10.72 -7.29 -8.04
C GLU A 51 -11.42 -5.99 -7.63
N ILE A 52 -10.86 -5.28 -6.64
CA ILE A 52 -11.41 -4.02 -6.13
C ILE A 52 -11.31 -2.91 -7.21
N HIS A 53 -10.19 -2.84 -7.92
CA HIS A 53 -9.98 -1.92 -9.03
C HIS A 53 -10.97 -2.18 -10.17
N GLY A 54 -11.21 -3.46 -10.52
CA GLY A 54 -12.19 -3.87 -11.53
C GLY A 54 -13.63 -3.49 -11.18
N ALA A 55 -13.96 -3.33 -9.89
CA ALA A 55 -15.22 -2.77 -9.43
C ALA A 55 -15.33 -1.24 -9.61
N GLY A 56 -14.29 -0.56 -10.08
CA GLY A 56 -14.27 0.89 -10.33
C GLY A 56 -13.72 1.74 -9.19
N VAL A 57 -13.15 1.14 -8.14
CA VAL A 57 -12.55 1.88 -7.03
C VAL A 57 -11.18 2.45 -7.43
N GLN A 58 -10.95 3.71 -7.14
CA GLN A 58 -9.64 4.37 -7.28
C GLN A 58 -8.77 4.04 -6.05
N ILE A 59 -7.57 3.49 -6.27
CA ILE A 59 -6.75 2.94 -5.19
C ILE A 59 -5.38 3.61 -5.15
N GLY A 60 -5.09 4.28 -4.03
CA GLY A 60 -3.74 4.65 -3.62
C GLY A 60 -3.18 3.62 -2.63
N ILE A 61 -1.92 3.29 -2.73
CA ILE A 61 -1.24 2.33 -1.84
C ILE A 61 -0.04 3.01 -1.20
N VAL A 62 0.12 2.85 0.12
CA VAL A 62 1.36 3.17 0.85
C VAL A 62 1.93 1.88 1.39
N VAL A 63 3.19 1.60 1.12
CA VAL A 63 3.86 0.37 1.56
C VAL A 63 5.03 0.69 2.50
N GLY A 64 5.16 -0.06 3.60
CA GLY A 64 6.29 0.03 4.52
C GLY A 64 7.54 -0.69 4.01
N GLY A 65 8.69 -0.50 4.67
CA GLY A 65 9.99 -1.10 4.33
C GLY A 65 10.53 -2.10 5.35
N GLY A 66 9.76 -2.44 6.39
CA GLY A 66 10.25 -3.21 7.55
C GLY A 66 10.66 -4.66 7.26
N ASN A 67 10.29 -5.22 6.12
CA ASN A 67 10.76 -6.52 5.62
C ASN A 67 12.20 -6.49 5.09
N ILE A 68 12.70 -5.30 4.73
CA ILE A 68 14.03 -5.09 4.17
C ILE A 68 14.91 -4.39 5.21
N PHE A 69 14.41 -3.33 5.84
CA PHE A 69 15.19 -2.55 6.79
C PHE A 69 14.33 -1.92 7.88
N ARG A 70 14.80 -2.00 9.14
CA ARG A 70 14.13 -1.40 10.32
C ARG A 70 15.05 -0.35 10.94
N GLY A 71 14.82 0.93 10.65
CA GLY A 71 15.64 2.05 11.11
C GLY A 71 15.75 2.15 12.63
N LEU A 72 14.66 1.93 13.36
CA LEU A 72 14.65 1.94 14.83
C LEU A 72 15.57 0.87 15.43
N ALA A 73 15.57 -0.35 14.88
CA ALA A 73 16.43 -1.43 15.34
C ALA A 73 17.91 -1.15 14.99
N ALA A 74 18.17 -0.47 13.87
CA ALA A 74 19.53 -0.06 13.48
C ALA A 74 20.04 1.08 14.36
N SER A 75 19.21 2.07 14.71
CA SER A 75 19.57 3.16 15.63
C SER A 75 19.90 2.64 17.02
N ALA A 76 19.19 1.63 17.52
CA ALA A 76 19.51 0.98 18.79
C ALA A 76 20.90 0.28 18.80
N ARG A 77 21.49 0.06 17.61
CA ARG A 77 22.85 -0.50 17.42
C ARG A 77 23.90 0.55 17.05
N GLY A 78 23.59 1.86 17.24
CA GLY A 78 24.52 2.96 17.03
C GLY A 78 24.46 3.62 15.63
N MET A 79 23.55 3.24 14.75
CA MET A 79 23.33 3.96 13.49
C MET A 79 22.63 5.29 13.75
N ASP A 80 23.04 6.34 13.03
CA ASP A 80 22.31 7.60 13.05
C ASP A 80 20.86 7.41 12.63
N ARG A 81 19.93 8.01 13.37
CA ARG A 81 18.48 7.82 13.17
C ARG A 81 18.03 8.30 11.79
N ALA A 82 18.49 9.47 11.35
CA ALA A 82 18.10 10.01 10.05
C ALA A 82 18.60 9.13 8.91
N THR A 83 19.84 8.62 9.01
CA THR A 83 20.42 7.66 8.08
C THR A 83 19.60 6.38 8.01
N GLY A 84 19.22 5.82 9.17
CA GLY A 84 18.37 4.63 9.25
C GLY A 84 17.00 4.85 8.62
N ASP A 85 16.40 6.01 8.82
CA ASP A 85 15.12 6.36 8.23
C ASP A 85 15.20 6.52 6.70
N TYR A 86 16.29 7.10 6.16
CA TYR A 86 16.52 7.16 4.70
C TYR A 86 16.68 5.76 4.09
N ILE A 87 17.40 4.86 4.73
CA ILE A 87 17.51 3.46 4.28
C ILE A 87 16.13 2.79 4.29
N GLY A 88 15.34 3.02 5.34
CA GLY A 88 13.96 2.55 5.42
C GLY A 88 13.07 3.10 4.31
N MET A 89 13.24 4.38 3.92
CA MET A 89 12.52 4.97 2.79
C MET A 89 12.91 4.30 1.47
N LEU A 90 14.19 4.02 1.23
CA LEU A 90 14.65 3.27 0.05
C LEU A 90 14.09 1.84 0.03
N ALA A 91 13.99 1.19 1.18
CA ALA A 91 13.34 -0.12 1.30
C ALA A 91 11.88 -0.08 0.85
N THR A 92 11.14 1.01 1.12
CA THR A 92 9.77 1.17 0.61
C THR A 92 9.72 1.29 -0.91
N VAL A 93 10.76 1.87 -1.54
CA VAL A 93 10.85 1.97 -3.00
C VAL A 93 10.98 0.59 -3.62
N MET A 94 11.87 -0.26 -3.07
CA MET A 94 12.03 -1.66 -3.51
C MET A 94 10.69 -2.42 -3.44
N ASN A 95 9.97 -2.30 -2.33
CA ASN A 95 8.66 -2.90 -2.16
C ASN A 95 7.62 -2.36 -3.16
N GLY A 96 7.63 -1.04 -3.40
CA GLY A 96 6.73 -0.39 -4.34
C GLY A 96 6.93 -0.88 -5.77
N LEU A 97 8.17 -1.04 -6.21
CA LEU A 97 8.50 -1.56 -7.54
C LEU A 97 8.09 -3.04 -7.69
N ALA A 98 8.34 -3.87 -6.68
CA ALA A 98 7.93 -5.27 -6.71
C ALA A 98 6.40 -5.42 -6.76
N LEU A 99 5.68 -4.56 -6.04
CA LEU A 99 4.21 -4.56 -6.06
C LEU A 99 3.67 -3.99 -7.38
N GLN A 100 4.31 -2.98 -7.98
CA GLN A 100 3.96 -2.46 -9.29
C GLN A 100 4.04 -3.57 -10.35
N ASP A 101 5.16 -4.28 -10.41
CA ASP A 101 5.36 -5.38 -11.36
C ASP A 101 4.28 -6.47 -11.21
N ALA A 102 3.92 -6.83 -9.96
CA ALA A 102 2.86 -7.79 -9.71
C ALA A 102 1.47 -7.29 -10.14
N LEU A 103 1.15 -6.01 -9.92
CA LEU A 103 -0.11 -5.39 -10.33
C LEU A 103 -0.21 -5.29 -11.86
N GLU A 104 0.85 -4.87 -12.53
CA GLU A 104 0.88 -4.76 -13.98
C GLU A 104 0.75 -6.15 -14.66
N ARG A 105 1.36 -7.19 -14.08
CA ARG A 105 1.13 -8.59 -14.51
C ARG A 105 -0.31 -9.05 -14.29
N ALA A 106 -0.99 -8.51 -13.28
CA ALA A 106 -2.42 -8.76 -13.05
C ALA A 106 -3.35 -7.89 -13.92
N GLY A 107 -2.80 -7.12 -14.88
CA GLY A 107 -3.55 -6.27 -15.81
C GLY A 107 -3.98 -4.91 -15.22
N VAL A 108 -3.43 -4.51 -14.07
CA VAL A 108 -3.76 -3.24 -13.40
C VAL A 108 -2.71 -2.18 -13.73
N PRO A 109 -3.04 -1.14 -14.51
CA PRO A 109 -2.12 -0.05 -14.79
C PRO A 109 -1.70 0.65 -13.50
N THR A 110 -0.40 0.69 -13.20
CA THR A 110 0.12 1.16 -11.91
C THR A 110 1.20 2.21 -12.09
N ARG A 111 1.34 3.14 -11.13
CA ARG A 111 2.42 4.13 -11.06
C ARG A 111 3.01 4.18 -9.66
N VAL A 112 4.34 4.06 -9.57
CA VAL A 112 5.08 4.32 -8.33
C VAL A 112 5.47 5.79 -8.29
N MET A 113 5.14 6.46 -7.19
CA MET A 113 5.45 7.86 -6.96
C MET A 113 6.25 8.02 -5.67
N THR A 114 7.39 8.67 -5.77
CA THR A 114 8.38 8.79 -4.68
C THR A 114 8.44 10.19 -4.07
N ALA A 115 8.56 10.26 -2.76
CA ALA A 115 8.76 11.51 -2.03
C ALA A 115 10.23 12.01 -2.07
N ILE A 116 11.19 11.14 -2.44
CA ILE A 116 12.60 11.49 -2.66
C ILE A 116 12.86 11.43 -4.16
N ALA A 117 13.53 12.43 -4.73
CA ALA A 117 13.81 12.50 -6.15
C ALA A 117 14.69 11.32 -6.61
N MET A 118 14.20 10.51 -7.53
CA MET A 118 14.89 9.38 -8.18
C MET A 118 14.23 9.09 -9.53
N ASN A 119 14.29 10.06 -10.43
CA ASN A 119 13.49 10.13 -11.66
C ASN A 119 13.66 8.92 -12.59
N GLU A 120 14.80 8.24 -12.55
CA GLU A 120 15.11 7.04 -13.34
C GLU A 120 14.36 5.80 -12.84
N VAL A 121 13.84 5.84 -11.61
CA VAL A 121 13.25 4.67 -10.93
C VAL A 121 11.76 4.83 -10.69
N ALA A 122 11.33 6.02 -10.24
CA ALA A 122 9.94 6.30 -9.89
C ALA A 122 9.57 7.76 -10.16
N GLU A 123 8.30 8.03 -10.44
CA GLU A 123 7.83 9.40 -10.68
C GLU A 123 7.94 10.23 -9.39
N PRO A 124 8.41 11.49 -9.45
CA PRO A 124 8.32 12.40 -8.31
C PRO A 124 6.87 12.59 -7.88
N TYR A 125 6.65 12.51 -6.56
CA TYR A 125 5.31 12.74 -6.02
C TYR A 125 4.90 14.20 -6.21
N ILE A 126 3.89 14.41 -7.02
CA ILE A 126 3.19 15.69 -7.20
C ILE A 126 1.71 15.41 -7.01
N ARG A 127 1.09 16.03 -5.99
CA ARG A 127 -0.30 15.78 -5.60
C ARG A 127 -1.28 15.77 -6.78
N ARG A 128 -1.23 16.79 -7.64
CA ARG A 128 -2.13 16.88 -8.81
C ARG A 128 -1.91 15.76 -9.81
N ARG A 129 -0.66 15.29 -9.96
CA ARG A 129 -0.33 14.16 -10.84
C ARG A 129 -0.85 12.85 -10.27
N ALA A 130 -0.74 12.64 -8.94
CA ALA A 130 -1.29 11.48 -8.26
C ALA A 130 -2.81 11.38 -8.45
N ILE A 131 -3.54 12.46 -8.22
CA ILE A 131 -5.00 12.55 -8.46
C ILE A 131 -5.31 12.23 -9.93
N ARG A 132 -4.56 12.80 -10.87
CA ARG A 132 -4.77 12.54 -12.30
C ARG A 132 -4.53 11.10 -12.71
N HIS A 133 -3.59 10.40 -12.07
CA HIS A 133 -3.40 8.96 -12.29
C HIS A 133 -4.62 8.17 -11.81
N LEU A 134 -5.12 8.44 -10.60
CA LEU A 134 -6.31 7.81 -10.05
C LEU A 134 -7.54 8.02 -10.94
N GLU A 135 -7.77 9.25 -11.40
CA GLU A 135 -8.86 9.60 -12.32
C GLU A 135 -8.77 8.88 -13.69
N LYS A 136 -7.56 8.52 -14.12
CA LYS A 136 -7.31 7.71 -15.32
C LYS A 136 -7.40 6.20 -15.07
N GLY A 137 -7.92 5.77 -13.94
CA GLY A 137 -8.04 4.35 -13.60
C GLY A 137 -6.70 3.66 -13.37
N ARG A 138 -5.68 4.37 -12.87
CA ARG A 138 -4.39 3.78 -12.49
C ARG A 138 -4.32 3.62 -10.99
N VAL A 139 -3.79 2.52 -10.52
CA VAL A 139 -3.37 2.38 -9.12
C VAL A 139 -2.09 3.19 -8.91
N THR A 140 -2.00 3.92 -7.80
CA THR A 140 -0.81 4.68 -7.44
C THR A 140 -0.18 4.11 -6.18
N ILE A 141 1.14 3.89 -6.19
CA ILE A 141 1.90 3.42 -5.03
C ILE A 141 2.80 4.56 -4.57
N TYR A 142 2.66 4.96 -3.31
CA TYR A 142 3.43 6.05 -2.73
C TYR A 142 4.57 5.48 -1.89
N VAL A 143 5.80 5.81 -2.27
CA VAL A 143 7.03 5.30 -1.65
C VAL A 143 7.89 6.42 -1.09
N ALA A 144 8.95 6.06 -0.37
CA ALA A 144 9.82 6.97 0.38
C ALA A 144 9.11 7.78 1.48
N GLY A 145 7.99 7.26 2.00
CA GLY A 145 7.29 7.85 3.13
C GLY A 145 6.84 9.29 2.90
N THR A 146 7.22 10.18 3.83
CA THR A 146 7.02 11.63 3.71
C THR A 146 8.17 12.33 2.97
N GLY A 147 9.27 11.63 2.71
CA GLY A 147 10.52 12.21 2.23
C GLY A 147 11.39 12.80 3.35
N ASN A 148 10.92 12.79 4.59
CA ASN A 148 11.61 13.33 5.76
C ASN A 148 11.86 12.23 6.80
N PRO A 149 13.05 12.21 7.45
CA PRO A 149 13.31 11.37 8.61
C PRO A 149 12.34 11.62 9.76
N TYR A 150 12.32 10.73 10.74
CA TYR A 150 11.54 10.79 11.97
C TYR A 150 10.03 10.53 11.83
N PHE A 151 9.52 10.37 10.63
CA PHE A 151 8.11 10.04 10.38
C PHE A 151 7.92 8.56 10.07
N THR A 152 6.78 8.03 10.51
CA THR A 152 6.41 6.62 10.24
C THR A 152 5.70 6.49 8.88
N THR A 153 5.62 5.25 8.38
CA THR A 153 4.80 4.95 7.20
C THR A 153 3.30 5.22 7.45
N ASP A 154 2.84 5.09 8.69
CA ASP A 154 1.45 5.42 9.04
C ASP A 154 1.18 6.93 8.90
N THR A 155 2.14 7.78 9.32
CA THR A 155 2.07 9.23 9.09
C THR A 155 2.04 9.56 7.60
N ALA A 156 2.89 8.90 6.81
CA ALA A 156 2.87 9.06 5.35
C ALA A 156 1.53 8.63 4.75
N ALA A 157 0.94 7.53 5.21
CA ALA A 157 -0.37 7.07 4.74
C ALA A 157 -1.48 8.08 5.04
N ALA A 158 -1.51 8.63 6.25
CA ALA A 158 -2.48 9.68 6.61
C ALA A 158 -2.33 10.93 5.74
N LEU A 159 -1.08 11.40 5.54
CA LEU A 159 -0.79 12.55 4.67
C LEU A 159 -1.27 12.29 3.24
N ARG A 160 -0.91 11.15 2.63
CA ARG A 160 -1.31 10.81 1.26
C ARG A 160 -2.81 10.65 1.12
N ALA A 161 -3.50 10.07 2.12
CA ALA A 161 -4.96 9.94 2.10
C ALA A 161 -5.65 11.31 1.97
N VAL A 162 -5.23 12.28 2.77
CA VAL A 162 -5.75 13.66 2.71
C VAL A 162 -5.43 14.30 1.37
N GLU A 163 -4.19 14.20 0.90
CA GLU A 163 -3.73 14.84 -0.33
C GLU A 163 -4.45 14.34 -1.58
N ILE A 164 -4.77 13.05 -1.66
CA ILE A 164 -5.48 12.47 -2.81
C ILE A 164 -7.00 12.49 -2.65
N HIS A 165 -7.53 13.03 -1.54
CA HIS A 165 -8.95 12.98 -1.19
C HIS A 165 -9.50 11.56 -1.10
N ALA A 166 -8.77 10.65 -0.44
CA ALA A 166 -9.30 9.32 -0.15
C ALA A 166 -10.44 9.44 0.87
N GLU A 167 -11.53 8.74 0.61
CA GLU A 167 -12.72 8.72 1.48
C GLU A 167 -12.50 7.84 2.72
N ILE A 168 -11.56 6.89 2.61
CA ILE A 168 -11.16 6.01 3.70
C ILE A 168 -9.68 5.63 3.58
N LEU A 169 -9.01 5.49 4.74
CA LEU A 169 -7.71 4.87 4.88
C LEU A 169 -7.88 3.49 5.51
N LEU A 170 -7.46 2.46 4.79
CA LEU A 170 -7.49 1.08 5.23
C LEU A 170 -6.08 0.63 5.59
N LYS A 171 -5.87 0.18 6.80
CA LYS A 171 -4.60 -0.40 7.26
C LYS A 171 -4.71 -1.92 7.28
N ALA A 172 -4.03 -2.58 6.35
CA ALA A 172 -3.91 -4.04 6.38
C ALA A 172 -2.97 -4.45 7.52
N THR A 173 -3.49 -5.21 8.46
CA THR A 173 -2.79 -5.68 9.66
C THR A 173 -2.92 -7.20 9.79
N LYS A 174 -2.07 -7.79 10.64
CA LYS A 174 -2.15 -9.21 10.99
C LYS A 174 -3.24 -9.50 12.04
N VAL A 175 -3.87 -8.44 12.57
CA VAL A 175 -4.90 -8.50 13.60
C VAL A 175 -6.18 -7.86 13.10
N ASP A 176 -7.32 -8.24 13.67
CA ASP A 176 -8.65 -7.88 13.22
C ASP A 176 -9.17 -6.53 13.74
N GLY A 177 -8.35 -5.79 14.45
CA GLY A 177 -8.75 -4.49 15.00
C GLY A 177 -7.64 -3.72 15.70
N VAL A 178 -8.04 -2.62 16.36
CA VAL A 178 -7.19 -1.81 17.22
C VAL A 178 -7.33 -2.32 18.66
N TYR A 179 -6.20 -2.53 19.31
CA TYR A 179 -6.11 -3.07 20.66
C TYR A 179 -5.37 -2.10 21.57
N ASP A 180 -5.62 -2.20 22.88
CA ASP A 180 -4.91 -1.46 23.94
C ASP A 180 -3.43 -1.88 24.07
N LYS A 181 -3.10 -3.11 23.64
CA LYS A 181 -1.75 -3.69 23.56
C LYS A 181 -1.69 -4.76 22.47
N ASP A 182 -0.50 -5.25 22.16
CA ASP A 182 -0.30 -6.25 21.10
C ASP A 182 -1.01 -7.58 21.43
N PRO A 183 -2.07 -7.97 20.71
CA PRO A 183 -2.80 -9.21 20.97
C PRO A 183 -2.01 -10.47 20.63
N MET A 184 -0.92 -10.35 19.84
CA MET A 184 -0.04 -11.48 19.53
C MET A 184 0.92 -11.78 20.69
N ALA A 185 1.21 -10.78 21.53
CA ALA A 185 2.07 -10.92 22.70
C ALA A 185 1.28 -11.05 24.01
N HIS A 186 0.04 -10.58 24.04
CA HIS A 186 -0.79 -10.47 25.25
C HIS A 186 -2.19 -11.04 25.01
N ALA A 187 -2.46 -12.23 25.56
CA ALA A 187 -3.77 -12.89 25.42
C ALA A 187 -4.95 -12.12 26.06
N ASP A 188 -4.66 -11.16 26.95
CA ASP A 188 -5.62 -10.29 27.62
C ASP A 188 -5.76 -8.90 26.94
N ALA A 189 -5.25 -8.74 25.73
CA ALA A 189 -5.43 -7.52 24.93
C ALA A 189 -6.92 -7.30 24.62
N ARG A 190 -7.39 -6.05 24.80
CA ARG A 190 -8.77 -5.64 24.55
C ARG A 190 -8.87 -4.87 23.25
N ARG A 191 -9.82 -5.27 22.41
CA ARG A 191 -10.14 -4.60 21.14
C ARG A 191 -10.93 -3.31 21.39
#